data_da118fb14e431ba9331e1dda9b9b4af8
#
_entry.id   da118fb14e431ba9331e1dda9b9b4af8
#
_cell.length_a   1.000
_cell.length_b   1.000
_cell.length_c   1.000
_cell.angle_alpha   90.00
_cell.angle_beta   90.00
_cell.angle_gamma   90.00
#
_symmetry.space_group_name_H-M   'P 1'
#
loop_
_entity.id
_entity.type
_entity.pdbx_description
1 polymer ?
#
loop_
_entity_poly.entity_id
_entity_poly.type
_entity_poly.pdbx_seq_one_letter_code
_entity_poly.pdbx_strand_id
1 'polypeptide(L)'
;MTNDDRQKAVTDDADISGEEDSAPAEHISLSDDDFKAELARVIPHLRAFGRSLSGNADLADDLVQETLMKAWGARKRFLAGTNMRAWTFIILRNLYLSQMRRARFKGEWDDLAADRILAAPASQDRHVELADMQRALLMLPQPQREALILVGAGGFAYEEAAEICGVAVGTIKSRVARGRVALEQIMSDNSLAPRSEFEAESGRTALETIMGQVDELSRDR
;
A
#
# COMPACT_ATOMS: atom_id res chain seq x y z
N MET A 1 -49.17 3.18 -58.50
CA MET A 1 -48.16 3.40 -59.53
C MET A 1 -46.85 2.93 -58.98
N THR A 2 -46.56 1.62 -59.16
CA THR A 2 -45.69 1.10 -60.23
C THR A 2 -44.32 1.65 -60.14
N ASN A 3 -43.24 0.92 -59.92
CA ASN A 3 -42.70 -0.27 -60.54
C ASN A 3 -41.49 -0.67 -59.70
N ASP A 4 -41.28 -1.86 -59.26
CA ASP A 4 -40.93 -3.09 -60.04
C ASP A 4 -39.41 -3.24 -60.24
N ASP A 5 -38.94 -4.38 -59.72
CA ASP A 5 -37.93 -5.26 -60.23
C ASP A 5 -36.47 -4.76 -60.43
N ARG A 6 -35.51 -5.36 -59.71
CA ARG A 6 -34.70 -6.48 -60.26
C ARG A 6 -33.72 -7.08 -59.28
N GLN A 7 -33.95 -8.37 -59.04
CA GLN A 7 -32.98 -9.37 -58.66
C GLN A 7 -31.62 -9.20 -59.35
N LYS A 8 -30.54 -9.41 -58.59
CA LYS A 8 -29.53 -10.40 -58.99
C LYS A 8 -28.68 -10.82 -57.78
N ALA A 9 -28.73 -12.10 -57.56
CA ALA A 9 -27.83 -12.85 -56.70
C ALA A 9 -26.41 -12.86 -57.29
N VAL A 10 -25.41 -12.75 -56.41
CA VAL A 10 -24.12 -13.42 -56.58
C VAL A 10 -23.66 -13.87 -55.21
N THR A 11 -23.60 -15.17 -55.10
CA THR A 11 -22.87 -15.95 -54.10
C THR A 11 -21.40 -15.59 -54.14
N ASP A 12 -20.78 -15.40 -52.97
CA ASP A 12 -19.42 -15.92 -52.79
C ASP A 12 -19.17 -16.24 -51.32
N ASP A 13 -18.88 -17.50 -51.10
CA ASP A 13 -18.38 -18.11 -49.90
C ASP A 13 -17.03 -17.48 -49.54
N ALA A 14 -16.90 -17.01 -48.31
CA ALA A 14 -15.58 -16.93 -47.63
C ALA A 14 -15.81 -17.28 -46.16
N ASP A 15 -15.72 -18.56 -45.94
CA ASP A 15 -15.42 -19.22 -44.70
C ASP A 15 -14.18 -18.57 -44.07
N ILE A 16 -14.35 -17.84 -42.96
CA ILE A 16 -13.25 -17.50 -42.03
C ILE A 16 -13.70 -17.96 -40.64
N SER A 17 -13.73 -19.29 -40.52
CA SER A 17 -13.57 -19.94 -39.21
C SER A 17 -12.17 -19.69 -38.70
N GLY A 18 -12.02 -18.62 -37.98
CA GLY A 18 -10.87 -18.31 -37.17
C GLY A 18 -11.36 -18.09 -35.72
N GLU A 19 -11.90 -19.16 -35.12
CA GLU A 19 -11.95 -19.27 -33.68
C GLU A 19 -10.50 -19.36 -33.20
N GLU A 20 -9.87 -18.21 -32.91
CA GLU A 20 -8.72 -18.17 -32.04
C GLU A 20 -9.21 -18.62 -30.66
N ASP A 21 -9.06 -19.92 -30.44
CA ASP A 21 -9.08 -20.58 -29.15
C ASP A 21 -8.00 -19.92 -28.28
N SER A 22 -8.37 -18.80 -27.61
CA SER A 22 -7.54 -18.20 -26.58
C SER A 22 -7.58 -19.18 -25.41
N ALA A 23 -6.64 -20.11 -25.41
CA ALA A 23 -6.37 -20.98 -24.27
C ALA A 23 -6.37 -20.12 -23.01
N PRO A 24 -7.06 -20.53 -21.93
CA PRO A 24 -7.04 -19.81 -20.68
C PRO A 24 -5.56 -19.73 -20.24
N ALA A 25 -5.07 -18.50 -20.01
CA ALA A 25 -3.72 -18.27 -19.54
C ALA A 25 -3.46 -19.23 -18.37
N GLU A 26 -2.55 -20.18 -18.54
CA GLU A 26 -2.21 -21.12 -17.50
C GLU A 26 -1.87 -20.34 -16.24
N HIS A 27 -2.62 -20.53 -15.18
CA HIS A 27 -2.38 -19.97 -13.87
C HIS A 27 -1.08 -20.57 -13.33
N ILE A 28 0.07 -20.00 -13.72
CA ILE A 28 1.35 -20.42 -13.17
C ILE A 28 1.39 -19.90 -11.74
N SER A 29 1.15 -20.77 -10.79
CA SER A 29 1.36 -20.48 -9.37
C SER A 29 2.82 -20.71 -9.02
N LEU A 30 3.35 -19.91 -8.09
CA LEU A 30 4.67 -20.17 -7.51
C LEU A 30 4.67 -21.49 -6.73
N SER A 31 5.83 -22.13 -6.66
CA SER A 31 6.04 -23.21 -5.69
C SER A 31 5.87 -22.68 -4.25
N ASP A 32 5.53 -23.53 -3.29
CA ASP A 32 5.37 -23.11 -1.89
C ASP A 32 6.67 -22.49 -1.35
N ASP A 33 7.83 -22.93 -1.78
CA ASP A 33 9.12 -22.41 -1.33
C ASP A 33 9.47 -21.07 -1.99
N ASP A 34 9.22 -20.92 -3.29
CA ASP A 34 9.39 -19.63 -3.98
C ASP A 34 8.44 -18.58 -3.43
N PHE A 35 7.18 -18.98 -3.17
CA PHE A 35 6.20 -18.08 -2.56
C PHE A 35 6.64 -17.62 -1.16
N LYS A 36 7.17 -18.52 -0.32
CA LYS A 36 7.72 -18.16 1.00
C LYS A 36 8.89 -17.18 0.86
N ALA A 37 9.81 -17.43 -0.09
CA ALA A 37 10.96 -16.58 -0.33
C ALA A 37 10.53 -15.16 -0.76
N GLU A 38 9.60 -15.06 -1.71
CA GLU A 38 9.04 -13.77 -2.15
C GLU A 38 8.29 -13.06 -1.01
N LEU A 39 7.51 -13.80 -0.22
CA LEU A 39 6.76 -13.26 0.92
C LEU A 39 7.71 -12.74 2.00
N ALA A 40 8.81 -13.45 2.28
CA ALA A 40 9.81 -13.01 3.24
C ALA A 40 10.48 -11.68 2.85
N ARG A 41 10.74 -11.47 1.56
CA ARG A 41 11.34 -10.23 1.04
C ARG A 41 10.46 -9.00 1.23
N VAL A 42 9.14 -9.16 1.30
CA VAL A 42 8.22 -8.02 1.48
C VAL A 42 7.95 -7.68 2.93
N ILE A 43 8.36 -8.50 3.91
CA ILE A 43 8.11 -8.26 5.35
C ILE A 43 8.60 -6.88 5.82
N PRO A 44 9.83 -6.44 5.53
CA PRO A 44 10.30 -5.11 5.96
C PRO A 44 9.44 -3.98 5.41
N HIS A 45 9.04 -4.10 4.14
CA HIS A 45 8.17 -3.12 3.50
C HIS A 45 6.76 -3.09 4.13
N LEU A 46 6.20 -4.26 4.47
CA LEU A 46 4.91 -4.36 5.16
C LEU A 46 4.97 -3.72 6.55
N ARG A 47 6.05 -3.95 7.31
CA ARG A 47 6.25 -3.31 8.61
C ARG A 47 6.34 -1.78 8.49
N ALA A 48 7.15 -1.28 7.56
CA ALA A 48 7.27 0.15 7.30
C ALA A 48 5.92 0.77 6.93
N PHE A 49 5.17 0.11 6.02
CA PHE A 49 3.84 0.56 5.61
C PHE A 49 2.84 0.53 6.77
N GLY A 50 2.78 -0.57 7.53
CA GLY A 50 1.91 -0.72 8.68
C GLY A 50 2.14 0.37 9.73
N ARG A 51 3.42 0.65 10.07
CA ARG A 51 3.80 1.71 11.01
C ARG A 51 3.44 3.11 10.50
N SER A 52 3.68 3.38 9.24
CA SER A 52 3.33 4.67 8.64
C SER A 52 1.81 4.90 8.55
N LEU A 53 1.01 3.82 8.44
CA LEU A 53 -0.44 3.92 8.47
C LEU A 53 -1.01 4.09 9.87
N SER A 54 -0.54 3.26 10.81
CA SER A 54 -1.12 3.15 12.15
C SER A 54 -0.47 4.09 13.16
N GLY A 55 0.80 4.46 12.97
CA GLY A 55 1.61 5.16 13.95
C GLY A 55 1.96 4.32 15.20
N ASN A 56 1.56 3.06 15.23
CA ASN A 56 1.73 2.16 16.37
C ASN A 56 2.50 0.90 15.93
N ALA A 57 3.58 0.57 16.64
CA ALA A 57 4.47 -0.53 16.29
C ALA A 57 3.78 -1.89 16.48
N ASP A 58 3.11 -2.07 17.62
CA ASP A 58 2.45 -3.33 17.97
C ASP A 58 1.32 -3.64 17.00
N LEU A 59 0.47 -2.63 16.73
CA LEU A 59 -0.60 -2.76 15.74
C LEU A 59 -0.04 -3.05 14.33
N ALA A 60 1.07 -2.43 13.95
CA ALA A 60 1.72 -2.70 12.67
C ALA A 60 2.22 -4.14 12.58
N ASP A 61 2.85 -4.66 13.63
CA ASP A 61 3.35 -6.03 13.67
C ASP A 61 2.20 -7.05 13.65
N ASP A 62 1.09 -6.79 14.35
CA ASP A 62 -0.13 -7.61 14.26
C ASP A 62 -0.72 -7.62 12.85
N LEU A 63 -0.80 -6.46 12.21
CA LEU A 63 -1.27 -6.33 10.83
C LEU A 63 -0.38 -7.11 9.85
N VAL A 64 0.94 -7.06 10.05
CA VAL A 64 1.88 -7.81 9.22
C VAL A 64 1.68 -9.31 9.41
N GLN A 65 1.60 -9.80 10.64
CA GLN A 65 1.36 -11.22 10.92
C GLN A 65 0.05 -11.70 10.26
N GLU A 66 -1.04 -10.97 10.45
CA GLU A 66 -2.32 -11.34 9.84
C GLU A 66 -2.26 -11.29 8.31
N THR A 67 -1.52 -10.31 7.75
CA THR A 67 -1.28 -10.22 6.30
C THR A 67 -0.56 -11.45 5.77
N LEU A 68 0.52 -11.88 6.44
CA LEU A 68 1.29 -13.05 6.04
C LEU A 68 0.45 -14.33 6.10
N MET A 69 -0.36 -14.50 7.15
CA MET A 69 -1.29 -15.63 7.28
C MET A 69 -2.32 -15.65 6.14
N LYS A 70 -2.93 -14.51 5.83
CA LYS A 70 -3.91 -14.40 4.73
C LYS A 70 -3.27 -14.61 3.36
N ALA A 71 -2.08 -14.05 3.16
CA ALA A 71 -1.31 -14.23 1.92
C ALA A 71 -0.97 -15.71 1.72
N TRP A 72 -0.48 -16.37 2.76
CA TRP A 72 -0.20 -17.82 2.70
C TRP A 72 -1.45 -18.65 2.40
N GLY A 73 -2.55 -18.35 3.06
CA GLY A 73 -3.83 -19.02 2.81
C GLY A 73 -4.37 -18.83 1.39
N ALA A 74 -4.06 -17.67 0.79
CA ALA A 74 -4.49 -17.30 -0.56
C ALA A 74 -3.43 -17.55 -1.65
N ARG A 75 -2.29 -18.19 -1.33
CA ARG A 75 -1.13 -18.32 -2.23
C ARG A 75 -1.45 -18.92 -3.60
N LYS A 76 -2.39 -19.84 -3.66
CA LYS A 76 -2.84 -20.44 -4.93
C LYS A 76 -3.55 -19.45 -5.87
N ARG A 77 -3.95 -18.27 -5.37
CA ARG A 77 -4.57 -17.19 -6.15
C ARG A 77 -3.54 -16.16 -6.64
N PHE A 78 -2.33 -16.25 -6.12
CA PHE A 78 -1.25 -15.36 -6.54
C PHE A 78 -0.69 -15.83 -7.88
N LEU A 79 -0.65 -14.92 -8.84
CA LEU A 79 -0.10 -15.19 -10.16
C LEU A 79 1.41 -14.94 -10.17
N ALA A 80 2.20 -15.93 -10.56
CA ALA A 80 3.63 -15.78 -10.74
C ALA A 80 3.95 -14.63 -11.72
N GLY A 81 4.96 -13.85 -11.40
CA GLY A 81 5.35 -12.68 -12.21
C GLY A 81 4.55 -11.41 -11.91
N THR A 82 3.53 -11.46 -11.03
CA THR A 82 2.85 -10.25 -10.55
C THR A 82 3.59 -9.64 -9.34
N ASN A 83 3.23 -8.41 -8.99
CA ASN A 83 3.90 -7.68 -7.91
C ASN A 83 3.43 -8.18 -6.51
N MET A 84 4.21 -9.09 -5.88
CA MET A 84 3.96 -9.60 -4.52
C MET A 84 3.79 -8.47 -3.50
N ARG A 85 4.57 -7.40 -3.62
CA ARG A 85 4.50 -6.26 -2.71
C ARG A 85 3.16 -5.52 -2.84
N ALA A 86 2.71 -5.21 -4.06
CA ALA A 86 1.42 -4.57 -4.28
C ALA A 86 0.28 -5.43 -3.76
N TRP A 87 0.30 -6.73 -4.06
CA TRP A 87 -0.73 -7.66 -3.61
C TRP A 87 -0.82 -7.77 -2.07
N THR A 88 0.31 -7.87 -1.39
CA THR A 88 0.35 -7.93 0.08
C THR A 88 -0.01 -6.59 0.74
N PHE A 89 0.31 -5.46 0.10
CA PHE A 89 -0.11 -4.14 0.56
C PHE A 89 -1.62 -3.96 0.50
N ILE A 90 -2.30 -4.49 -0.51
CA ILE A 90 -3.77 -4.53 -0.57
C ILE A 90 -4.35 -5.29 0.63
N ILE A 91 -3.77 -6.45 0.97
CA ILE A 91 -4.22 -7.28 2.11
C ILE A 91 -4.05 -6.49 3.41
N LEU A 92 -2.85 -5.95 3.69
CA LEU A 92 -2.56 -5.19 4.90
C LEU A 92 -3.47 -3.97 5.03
N ARG A 93 -3.63 -3.20 3.96
CA ARG A 93 -4.52 -2.05 3.92
C ARG A 93 -5.96 -2.41 4.29
N ASN A 94 -6.49 -3.46 3.70
CA ASN A 94 -7.85 -3.90 3.95
C ASN A 94 -8.05 -4.35 5.41
N LEU A 95 -7.05 -5.00 6.00
CA LEU A 95 -7.02 -5.35 7.41
C LEU A 95 -7.05 -4.11 8.29
N TYR A 96 -6.18 -3.15 8.04
CA TYR A 96 -6.12 -1.88 8.75
C TYR A 96 -7.47 -1.14 8.70
N LEU A 97 -8.05 -0.96 7.51
CA LEU A 97 -9.34 -0.29 7.36
C LEU A 97 -10.48 -1.05 8.07
N SER A 98 -10.42 -2.38 8.08
CA SER A 98 -11.39 -3.20 8.80
C SER A 98 -11.29 -3.03 10.32
N GLN A 99 -10.06 -2.94 10.85
CA GLN A 99 -9.82 -2.68 12.27
C GLN A 99 -10.30 -1.28 12.65
N MET A 100 -9.99 -0.26 11.84
CA MET A 100 -10.44 1.12 12.07
C MET A 100 -11.96 1.23 12.08
N ARG A 101 -12.66 0.55 11.19
CA ARG A 101 -14.13 0.51 11.20
C ARG A 101 -14.67 -0.13 12.47
N ARG A 102 -14.07 -1.25 12.91
CA ARG A 102 -14.50 -1.95 14.14
C ARG A 102 -14.28 -1.10 15.39
N ALA A 103 -13.16 -0.41 15.51
CA ALA A 103 -12.86 0.47 16.63
C ALA A 103 -13.88 1.61 16.74
N ARG A 104 -14.27 2.22 15.60
CA ARG A 104 -15.33 3.24 15.58
C ARG A 104 -16.68 2.71 16.07
N PHE A 105 -17.07 1.49 15.69
CA PHE A 105 -18.33 0.90 16.12
C PHE A 105 -18.35 0.54 17.61
N LYS A 106 -17.19 0.24 18.21
CA LYS A 106 -17.09 -0.06 19.65
C LYS A 106 -17.04 1.18 20.54
N GLY A 107 -17.00 2.40 19.98
CA GLY A 107 -16.83 3.63 20.74
C GLY A 107 -15.43 3.77 21.38
N GLU A 108 -14.51 2.89 21.04
CA GLU A 108 -13.11 2.90 21.49
C GLU A 108 -12.27 3.93 20.71
N TRP A 109 -12.88 4.59 19.75
CA TRP A 109 -12.25 5.65 18.97
C TRP A 109 -12.42 6.96 19.72
N ASP A 110 -11.51 7.21 20.63
CA ASP A 110 -11.30 8.53 21.20
C ASP A 110 -10.35 9.29 20.25
N ASP A 111 -10.69 10.55 19.92
CA ASP A 111 -9.78 11.42 19.15
C ASP A 111 -8.41 11.59 19.88
N LEU A 112 -8.39 11.32 21.20
CA LEU A 112 -7.19 11.20 22.03
C LEU A 112 -6.29 10.00 21.66
N ALA A 113 -6.79 9.01 20.94
CA ALA A 113 -5.93 7.94 20.40
C ALA A 113 -5.01 8.47 19.31
N ALA A 114 -5.40 9.52 18.60
CA ALA A 114 -4.53 10.21 17.64
C ALA A 114 -3.34 10.87 18.36
N ASP A 115 -3.52 11.44 19.54
CA ASP A 115 -2.46 12.05 20.32
C ASP A 115 -1.49 11.02 20.94
N ARG A 116 -1.97 9.82 21.31
CA ARG A 116 -1.10 8.72 21.78
C ARG A 116 -0.27 8.08 20.66
N ILE A 117 -0.71 8.20 19.43
CA ILE A 117 0.00 7.69 18.24
C ILE A 117 1.20 8.60 17.89
N LEU A 118 1.23 9.82 18.41
CA LEU A 118 2.32 10.80 18.18
C LEU A 118 3.57 10.53 19.00
N ALA A 119 3.55 9.57 19.92
CA ALA A 119 4.66 9.18 20.77
C ALA A 119 5.58 8.16 20.08
N ALA A 120 6.26 8.52 19.01
CA ALA A 120 7.34 7.73 18.45
C ALA A 120 8.68 8.44 18.68
N PRO A 121 9.68 7.76 19.26
CA PRO A 121 10.93 8.38 19.69
C PRO A 121 11.94 8.55 18.55
N ALA A 122 12.76 9.57 18.65
CA ALA A 122 13.80 9.89 17.68
C ALA A 122 15.17 10.15 18.33
N SER A 123 16.22 9.86 17.61
CA SER A 123 17.58 10.23 17.99
C SER A 123 18.42 10.69 16.81
N GLN A 124 19.25 11.70 17.11
CA GLN A 124 20.30 12.35 16.31
C GLN A 124 19.94 12.74 14.87
N ASP A 125 20.26 13.93 14.47
CA ASP A 125 19.89 14.78 13.33
C ASP A 125 19.04 14.13 12.20
N ARG A 126 19.50 13.08 11.54
CA ARG A 126 18.72 12.38 10.49
C ARG A 126 17.54 11.61 11.04
N HIS A 127 17.68 11.00 12.22
CA HIS A 127 16.59 10.25 12.85
C HIS A 127 15.56 11.20 13.45
N VAL A 128 15.98 12.39 13.86
CA VAL A 128 15.08 13.47 14.30
C VAL A 128 14.17 13.90 13.16
N GLU A 129 14.74 14.18 11.98
CA GLU A 129 13.96 14.58 10.79
C GLU A 129 13.00 13.48 10.32
N LEU A 130 13.42 12.21 10.35
CA LEU A 130 12.56 11.08 9.97
C LEU A 130 11.39 10.88 10.94
N ALA A 131 11.61 11.05 12.23
CA ALA A 131 10.55 10.94 13.21
C ALA A 131 9.58 12.13 13.14
N ASP A 132 10.07 13.34 12.89
CA ASP A 132 9.23 14.49 12.66
C ASP A 132 8.41 14.34 11.37
N MET A 133 9.02 13.82 10.32
CA MET A 133 8.33 13.45 9.09
C MET A 133 7.21 12.42 9.35
N GLN A 134 7.50 11.39 10.15
CA GLN A 134 6.49 10.38 10.51
C GLN A 134 5.35 10.99 11.32
N ARG A 135 5.64 11.84 12.29
CA ARG A 135 4.63 12.57 13.08
C ARG A 135 3.80 13.48 12.19
N ALA A 136 4.44 14.24 11.30
CA ALA A 136 3.75 15.10 10.36
C ALA A 136 2.85 14.30 9.40
N LEU A 137 3.29 13.13 8.94
CA LEU A 137 2.46 12.23 8.14
C LEU A 137 1.22 11.76 8.91
N LEU A 138 1.33 11.47 10.21
CA LEU A 138 0.20 11.05 11.04
C LEU A 138 -0.83 12.16 11.25
N MET A 139 -0.46 13.43 11.17
CA MET A 139 -1.38 14.57 11.22
C MET A 139 -2.18 14.73 9.91
N LEU A 140 -1.75 14.12 8.81
CA LEU A 140 -2.50 14.18 7.57
C LEU A 140 -3.77 13.33 7.60
N PRO A 141 -4.83 13.75 6.88
CA PRO A 141 -5.96 12.87 6.61
C PRO A 141 -5.50 11.54 6.04
N GLN A 142 -6.02 10.42 6.57
CA GLN A 142 -5.60 9.06 6.22
C GLN A 142 -5.48 8.81 4.71
N PRO A 143 -6.41 9.24 3.82
CA PRO A 143 -6.28 9.00 2.39
C PRO A 143 -5.12 9.76 1.72
N GLN A 144 -4.73 10.92 2.25
CA GLN A 144 -3.58 11.70 1.74
C GLN A 144 -2.27 11.08 2.21
N ARG A 145 -2.19 10.72 3.49
CA ARG A 145 -1.07 10.01 4.10
C ARG A 145 -0.77 8.72 3.35
N GLU A 146 -1.78 7.90 3.13
CA GLU A 146 -1.67 6.62 2.41
C GLU A 146 -1.12 6.81 0.99
N ALA A 147 -1.66 7.76 0.22
CA ALA A 147 -1.19 8.04 -1.13
C ALA A 147 0.28 8.52 -1.14
N LEU A 148 0.68 9.37 -0.18
CA LEU A 148 2.07 9.84 -0.05
C LEU A 148 3.02 8.70 0.29
N ILE A 149 2.64 7.81 1.20
CA ILE A 149 3.48 6.67 1.60
C ILE A 149 3.65 5.72 0.42
N LEU A 150 2.58 5.36 -0.29
CA LEU A 150 2.66 4.43 -1.41
C LEU A 150 3.54 4.97 -2.55
N VAL A 151 3.31 6.22 -2.97
CA VAL A 151 4.04 6.81 -4.11
C VAL A 151 5.43 7.29 -3.69
N GLY A 152 5.57 7.95 -2.53
CA GLY A 152 6.83 8.54 -2.07
C GLY A 152 7.80 7.50 -1.50
N ALA A 153 7.45 6.88 -0.38
CA ALA A 153 8.32 5.92 0.31
C ALA A 153 8.24 4.50 -0.29
N GLY A 154 7.04 4.10 -0.74
CA GLY A 154 6.80 2.78 -1.34
C GLY A 154 7.32 2.64 -2.76
N GLY A 155 7.55 3.75 -3.47
CA GLY A 155 8.03 3.75 -4.86
C GLY A 155 7.05 3.13 -5.86
N PHE A 156 5.75 3.06 -5.52
CA PHE A 156 4.72 2.59 -6.43
C PHE A 156 4.39 3.65 -7.49
N ALA A 157 4.15 3.21 -8.72
CA ALA A 157 3.55 4.05 -9.73
C ALA A 157 2.15 4.53 -9.30
N TYR A 158 1.67 5.63 -9.88
CA TYR A 158 0.33 6.14 -9.54
C TYR A 158 -0.79 5.13 -9.84
N GLU A 159 -0.60 4.35 -10.87
CA GLU A 159 -1.50 3.27 -11.30
C GLU A 159 -1.55 2.15 -10.26
N GLU A 160 -0.40 1.66 -9.81
CA GLU A 160 -0.29 0.64 -8.76
C GLU A 160 -0.88 1.15 -7.42
N ALA A 161 -0.57 2.39 -7.05
CA ALA A 161 -1.13 2.99 -5.84
C ALA A 161 -2.66 3.15 -5.94
N ALA A 162 -3.20 3.40 -7.13
CA ALA A 162 -4.63 3.46 -7.38
C ALA A 162 -5.30 2.09 -7.20
N GLU A 163 -4.67 1.03 -7.69
CA GLU A 163 -5.11 -0.36 -7.49
C GLU A 163 -5.09 -0.74 -6.00
N ILE A 164 -3.98 -0.46 -5.30
CA ILE A 164 -3.85 -0.72 -3.86
C ILE A 164 -4.95 0.00 -3.08
N CYS A 165 -5.23 1.25 -3.42
CA CYS A 165 -6.24 2.07 -2.75
C CYS A 165 -7.67 1.79 -3.21
N GLY A 166 -7.89 1.11 -4.33
CA GLY A 166 -9.21 0.88 -4.94
C GLY A 166 -9.87 2.17 -5.41
N VAL A 167 -9.12 3.09 -6.02
CA VAL A 167 -9.60 4.40 -6.50
C VAL A 167 -9.04 4.73 -7.87
N ALA A 168 -9.61 5.73 -8.55
CA ALA A 168 -9.08 6.21 -9.82
C ALA A 168 -7.69 6.84 -9.67
N VAL A 169 -6.82 6.72 -10.68
CA VAL A 169 -5.46 7.30 -10.72
C VAL A 169 -5.48 8.81 -10.48
N GLY A 170 -6.46 9.54 -11.04
CA GLY A 170 -6.65 10.97 -10.80
C GLY A 170 -6.90 11.30 -9.33
N THR A 171 -7.56 10.40 -8.60
CA THR A 171 -7.77 10.53 -7.15
C THR A 171 -6.44 10.42 -6.39
N ILE A 172 -5.58 9.45 -6.74
CA ILE A 172 -4.25 9.34 -6.14
C ILE A 172 -3.42 10.58 -6.43
N LYS A 173 -3.37 11.06 -7.70
CA LYS A 173 -2.64 12.29 -8.06
C LYS A 173 -3.08 13.48 -7.21
N SER A 174 -4.39 13.68 -7.04
CA SER A 174 -4.93 14.77 -6.23
C SER A 174 -4.65 14.61 -4.72
N ARG A 175 -4.67 13.36 -4.20
CA ARG A 175 -4.32 13.07 -2.79
C ARG A 175 -2.84 13.34 -2.52
N VAL A 176 -1.95 12.91 -3.41
CA VAL A 176 -0.51 13.17 -3.32
C VAL A 176 -0.23 14.68 -3.37
N ALA A 177 -0.83 15.42 -4.30
CA ALA A 177 -0.62 16.85 -4.41
C ALA A 177 -1.06 17.58 -3.13
N ARG A 178 -2.28 17.32 -2.65
CA ARG A 178 -2.80 17.94 -1.40
C ARG A 178 -2.00 17.51 -0.18
N GLY A 179 -1.63 16.23 -0.10
CA GLY A 179 -0.84 15.72 1.00
C GLY A 179 0.54 16.35 1.08
N ARG A 180 1.22 16.60 -0.07
CA ARG A 180 2.52 17.30 -0.10
C ARG A 180 2.41 18.71 0.45
N VAL A 181 1.42 19.48 0.00
CA VAL A 181 1.20 20.85 0.48
C VAL A 181 0.92 20.87 1.98
N ALA A 182 0.04 19.98 2.46
CA ALA A 182 -0.28 19.91 3.88
C ALA A 182 0.93 19.47 4.72
N LEU A 183 1.73 18.50 4.24
CA LEU A 183 2.94 18.04 4.91
C LEU A 183 3.98 19.16 5.02
N GLU A 184 4.20 19.90 3.95
CA GLU A 184 5.09 21.05 3.91
C GLU A 184 4.66 22.14 4.91
N GLN A 185 3.37 22.43 4.99
CA GLN A 185 2.83 23.35 5.98
C GLN A 185 3.09 22.89 7.42
N ILE A 186 2.79 21.62 7.74
CA ILE A 186 3.02 21.06 9.08
C ILE A 186 4.51 21.15 9.47
N MET A 187 5.40 20.87 8.53
CA MET A 187 6.85 20.90 8.76
C MET A 187 7.39 22.34 8.90
N SER A 188 6.86 23.30 8.13
CA SER A 188 7.30 24.70 8.18
C SER A 188 6.75 25.45 9.37
N ASP A 189 5.54 25.20 9.77
CA ASP A 189 4.85 25.94 10.86
C ASP A 189 5.33 25.50 12.27
N ASN A 190 6.28 24.57 12.35
CA ASN A 190 6.77 24.01 13.63
C ASN A 190 5.63 23.52 14.53
N SER A 191 4.53 23.04 13.91
CA SER A 191 3.30 22.63 14.60
C SER A 191 3.44 21.28 15.34
N LEU A 192 4.62 20.65 15.24
CA LEU A 192 4.92 19.43 15.96
C LEU A 192 5.18 19.73 17.43
N ALA A 193 4.40 19.15 18.33
CA ALA A 193 4.61 19.32 19.77
C ALA A 193 6.05 18.93 20.19
N PRO A 194 6.65 19.60 21.21
CA PRO A 194 7.96 19.23 21.74
C PRO A 194 7.98 17.75 22.16
N ARG A 195 9.09 17.08 21.93
CA ARG A 195 9.28 15.66 22.31
C ARG A 195 9.51 15.51 23.79
N SER A 196 8.95 14.45 24.40
CA SER A 196 9.36 14.02 25.73
C SER A 196 10.68 13.24 25.66
N GLU A 197 11.52 13.35 26.68
CA GLU A 197 12.81 12.64 26.75
C GLU A 197 12.67 11.11 26.67
N PHE A 198 11.57 10.55 27.18
CA PHE A 198 11.28 9.12 27.15
C PHE A 198 10.96 8.62 25.73
N GLU A 199 10.39 9.47 24.89
CA GLU A 199 10.09 9.16 23.49
C GLU A 199 11.36 9.11 22.64
N ALA A 200 12.40 9.82 23.02
CA ALA A 200 13.67 9.89 22.28
C ALA A 200 14.45 8.56 22.30
N GLU A 201 14.25 7.70 23.28
CA GLU A 201 15.07 6.49 23.49
C GLU A 201 14.51 5.22 22.85
N SER A 202 13.18 5.04 22.82
CA SER A 202 12.52 3.82 22.28
C SER A 202 12.43 3.72 20.77
N GLY A 203 12.48 4.83 20.00
CA GLY A 203 12.36 4.82 18.52
C GLY A 203 13.64 4.53 17.76
N ARG A 204 14.77 4.63 18.43
CA ARG A 204 16.05 4.33 17.81
C ARG A 204 16.11 2.92 17.23
N THR A 205 15.65 1.94 18.00
CA THR A 205 15.81 0.52 17.70
C THR A 205 14.89 0.02 16.60
N ALA A 206 13.67 0.51 16.51
CA ALA A 206 12.66 -0.08 15.63
C ALA A 206 12.77 0.42 14.18
N LEU A 207 12.98 1.72 13.98
CA LEU A 207 13.10 2.28 12.63
C LEU A 207 14.48 1.94 12.02
N GLU A 208 15.55 1.98 12.81
CA GLU A 208 16.89 1.56 12.39
C GLU A 208 16.91 0.11 11.95
N THR A 209 16.25 -0.78 12.67
CA THR A 209 16.14 -2.20 12.32
C THR A 209 15.40 -2.38 10.99
N ILE A 210 14.30 -1.63 10.76
CA ILE A 210 13.51 -1.73 9.54
C ILE A 210 14.24 -1.12 8.35
N MET A 211 14.82 0.07 8.51
CA MET A 211 15.55 0.73 7.42
C MET A 211 16.83 -0.03 7.08
N GLY A 212 17.53 -0.58 8.06
CA GLY A 212 18.68 -1.45 7.85
C GLY A 212 18.30 -2.71 7.04
N GLN A 213 17.18 -3.34 7.35
CA GLN A 213 16.68 -4.49 6.60
C GLN A 213 16.26 -4.12 5.17
N VAL A 214 15.67 -2.95 4.96
CA VAL A 214 15.30 -2.46 3.62
C VAL A 214 16.55 -2.14 2.79
N ASP A 215 17.57 -1.52 3.41
CA ASP A 215 18.83 -1.19 2.75
C ASP A 215 19.65 -2.44 2.38
N GLU A 216 19.67 -3.47 3.23
CA GLU A 216 20.30 -4.75 2.91
C GLU A 216 19.65 -5.41 1.70
N LEU A 217 18.31 -5.45 1.66
CA LEU A 217 17.56 -6.01 0.52
C LEU A 217 17.69 -5.19 -0.77
N SER A 218 18.06 -3.91 -0.67
CA SER A 218 18.28 -3.04 -1.83
C SER A 218 19.67 -3.19 -2.42
N ARG A 219 20.65 -3.72 -1.66
CA ARG A 219 22.03 -3.97 -2.12
C ARG A 219 22.20 -5.29 -2.83
N ASP A 220 21.29 -6.24 -2.65
CA ASP A 220 21.31 -7.56 -3.30
C ASP A 220 20.64 -7.58 -4.70
N ARG A 221 20.43 -6.40 -5.29
CA ARG A 221 20.00 -6.20 -6.68
C ARG A 221 21.14 -5.58 -7.47
#